data_8a1c05957c6a89a122b27782aecdaade
#
_entry.id   8a1c05957c6a89a122b27782aecdaade
#
_cell.length_a   1.000
_cell.length_b   1.000
_cell.length_c   1.000
_cell.angle_alpha   90.00
_cell.angle_beta   90.00
_cell.angle_gamma   90.00
#
_symmetry.space_group_name_H-M   'P 1'
#
loop_
_entity.id
_entity.type
_entity.pdbx_description
1 polymer ?
#
loop_
_entity_poly.entity_id
_entity_poly.type
_entity_poly.pdbx_seq_one_letter_code
_entity_poly.pdbx_strand_id
1 'polypeptide(L)'
;FGDDGLPEPDGTYQVEWELLIPQSALAAPSKLLQHGHGLLGSYDQIESEHFRTFCNTNNYSIFATKLVGMAEEDEAFIVGAISEGKVDDLTHMFDRMHQGTLNSLLLMTMMSRGMTADPTYGPYLDGSQRYYWGISQGGIAGGVYMALSKDVERGVLEVMGQPYNLLLNRSVDFEPFFALVNLRYPDPRSQQQFLGLVQMGWDRVEPNGYTKYMFDDPFPGSPANRRVLMRAAVGDHQVSTFGAHVMARAMNATHLDTGIRDVFGLTKAAGPLDQNGAFYAEWDFGLPPEPSCNVPLESCDDPHGKLRKLDDARSQLNAFLANGVVENDCPAGVCDYSALSGCTGSEDQDLCD
;
A
#
# COMPACT_ATOMS: atom_id res chain seq x y z
N PHE A 1 -26.74 -2.50 -12.94
CA PHE A 1 -26.15 -3.43 -13.90
C PHE A 1 -27.07 -3.51 -15.11
N GLY A 2 -26.49 -3.51 -16.32
CA GLY A 2 -27.21 -3.72 -17.56
C GLY A 2 -27.67 -5.17 -17.76
N ASP A 3 -28.40 -5.40 -18.85
CA ASP A 3 -28.89 -6.75 -19.21
C ASP A 3 -27.74 -7.74 -19.50
N ASP A 4 -26.55 -7.24 -19.77
CA ASP A 4 -25.30 -8.02 -19.95
C ASP A 4 -24.56 -8.31 -18.62
N GLY A 5 -25.12 -7.86 -17.50
CA GLY A 5 -24.53 -8.02 -16.16
C GLY A 5 -23.34 -7.10 -15.87
N LEU A 6 -23.04 -6.13 -16.75
CA LEU A 6 -21.99 -5.15 -16.53
C LEU A 6 -22.52 -3.90 -15.82
N PRO A 7 -21.66 -3.17 -15.08
CA PRO A 7 -22.03 -1.89 -14.49
C PRO A 7 -22.42 -0.88 -15.57
N GLU A 8 -23.52 -0.19 -15.37
CA GLU A 8 -23.96 0.93 -16.22
C GLU A 8 -23.84 2.25 -15.46
N PRO A 9 -23.62 3.36 -16.18
CA PRO A 9 -23.62 4.68 -15.55
C PRO A 9 -25.00 5.00 -14.94
N ASP A 10 -25.04 5.34 -13.66
CA ASP A 10 -26.25 5.73 -12.93
C ASP A 10 -26.02 7.06 -12.18
N GLY A 11 -25.79 8.13 -12.94
CA GLY A 11 -25.57 9.46 -12.42
C GLY A 11 -24.12 9.88 -12.33
N THR A 12 -23.85 10.83 -11.43
CA THR A 12 -22.51 11.41 -11.20
C THR A 12 -22.12 11.28 -9.74
N TYR A 13 -20.85 11.00 -9.49
CA TYR A 13 -20.25 10.98 -8.16
C TYR A 13 -19.22 12.09 -8.06
N GLN A 14 -19.29 12.88 -6.97
CA GLN A 14 -18.29 13.92 -6.70
C GLN A 14 -17.13 13.33 -5.90
N VAL A 15 -15.93 13.46 -6.43
CA VAL A 15 -14.71 12.94 -5.84
C VAL A 15 -13.91 14.09 -5.24
N GLU A 16 -13.66 14.03 -3.95
CA GLU A 16 -12.73 14.93 -3.28
C GLU A 16 -11.30 14.50 -3.54
N TRP A 17 -10.43 15.45 -3.82
CA TRP A 17 -9.02 15.22 -4.09
C TRP A 17 -8.20 16.46 -3.75
N GLU A 18 -6.91 16.27 -3.56
CA GLU A 18 -5.95 17.32 -3.30
C GLU A 18 -4.72 17.17 -4.20
N LEU A 19 -4.11 18.32 -4.56
CA LEU A 19 -2.87 18.40 -5.33
C LEU A 19 -1.92 19.39 -4.65
N LEU A 20 -0.71 18.93 -4.36
CA LEU A 20 0.40 19.78 -3.92
C LEU A 20 1.45 19.86 -5.01
N ILE A 21 1.65 21.09 -5.53
CA ILE A 21 2.69 21.41 -6.52
C ILE A 21 3.91 21.92 -5.77
N PRO A 22 5.11 21.30 -5.93
CA PRO A 22 6.31 21.74 -5.21
C PRO A 22 6.85 23.07 -5.76
N GLN A 23 7.58 23.80 -4.95
CA GLN A 23 8.25 25.03 -5.41
C GLN A 23 9.28 24.75 -6.53
N SER A 24 9.89 23.57 -6.55
CA SER A 24 10.79 23.14 -7.61
C SER A 24 10.14 23.13 -8.99
N ALA A 25 8.81 22.99 -9.08
CA ALA A 25 8.06 23.06 -10.33
C ALA A 25 8.12 24.45 -11.00
N LEU A 26 8.51 25.51 -10.29
CA LEU A 26 8.78 26.84 -10.88
C LEU A 26 9.99 26.85 -11.81
N ALA A 27 10.92 25.91 -11.62
CA ALA A 27 12.13 25.80 -12.46
C ALA A 27 11.93 24.83 -13.63
N ALA A 28 11.17 23.76 -13.44
CA ALA A 28 10.84 22.77 -14.48
C ALA A 28 9.55 22.05 -14.12
N PRO A 29 8.69 21.67 -15.09
CA PRO A 29 7.46 20.91 -14.80
C PRO A 29 7.75 19.66 -13.95
N SER A 30 6.91 19.43 -12.96
CA SER A 30 7.08 18.35 -12.00
C SER A 30 6.39 17.06 -12.46
N LYS A 31 6.99 15.94 -12.09
CA LYS A 31 6.45 14.59 -12.30
C LYS A 31 5.16 14.38 -11.49
N LEU A 32 4.23 13.61 -12.01
CA LEU A 32 2.97 13.28 -11.33
C LEU A 32 3.15 12.08 -10.41
N LEU A 33 2.85 12.25 -9.12
CA LEU A 33 2.92 11.20 -8.11
C LEU A 33 1.56 11.06 -7.41
N GLN A 34 0.86 9.98 -7.67
CA GLN A 34 -0.38 9.68 -6.95
C GLN A 34 -0.07 8.95 -5.65
N HIS A 35 -0.70 9.40 -4.57
CA HIS A 35 -0.58 8.77 -3.25
C HIS A 35 -1.84 7.97 -2.89
N GLY A 36 -1.65 6.78 -2.28
CA GLY A 36 -2.66 6.03 -1.56
C GLY A 36 -2.46 6.17 -0.06
N HIS A 37 -3.48 6.67 0.63
CA HIS A 37 -3.44 6.94 2.07
C HIS A 37 -3.53 5.67 2.94
N GLY A 38 -3.18 5.77 4.22
CA GLY A 38 -3.28 4.69 5.21
C GLY A 38 -4.71 4.32 5.60
N LEU A 39 -4.85 3.29 6.46
CA LEU A 39 -6.15 2.78 6.92
C LEU A 39 -6.99 3.91 7.51
N LEU A 40 -8.27 3.97 7.09
CA LEU A 40 -9.25 4.96 7.55
C LEU A 40 -8.73 6.40 7.52
N GLY A 41 -7.84 6.68 6.55
CA GLY A 41 -7.26 8.00 6.33
C GLY A 41 -8.00 8.80 5.26
N SER A 42 -7.33 9.86 4.80
CA SER A 42 -7.87 10.80 3.82
C SER A 42 -6.78 11.30 2.87
N TYR A 43 -7.17 12.02 1.83
CA TYR A 43 -6.26 12.60 0.83
C TYR A 43 -5.28 13.61 1.44
N ASP A 44 -5.63 14.27 2.54
CA ASP A 44 -4.81 15.30 3.21
C ASP A 44 -3.51 14.74 3.86
N GLN A 45 -3.34 13.42 3.93
CA GLN A 45 -2.07 12.83 4.36
C GLN A 45 -0.87 13.33 3.53
N ILE A 46 -1.08 13.75 2.28
CA ILE A 46 -0.02 14.32 1.44
C ILE A 46 0.55 15.64 1.98
N GLU A 47 -0.14 16.32 2.89
CA GLU A 47 0.33 17.53 3.53
C GLU A 47 1.45 17.30 4.55
N SER A 48 1.70 16.06 4.95
CA SER A 48 2.72 15.76 5.95
C SER A 48 4.15 16.12 5.46
N GLU A 49 5.01 16.47 6.41
CA GLU A 49 6.34 17.02 6.14
C GLU A 49 7.20 16.10 5.26
N HIS A 50 7.13 14.79 5.47
CA HIS A 50 7.94 13.85 4.70
C HIS A 50 7.55 13.83 3.21
N PHE A 51 6.26 13.96 2.86
CA PHE A 51 5.83 14.09 1.47
C PHE A 51 6.28 15.42 0.88
N ARG A 52 6.03 16.53 1.58
CA ARG A 52 6.43 17.86 1.10
C ARG A 52 7.94 17.95 0.85
N THR A 53 8.73 17.42 1.79
CA THR A 53 10.20 17.38 1.65
C THR A 53 10.62 16.54 0.45
N PHE A 54 10.13 15.30 0.34
CA PHE A 54 10.45 14.40 -0.77
C PHE A 54 10.06 15.01 -2.13
N CYS A 55 8.84 15.53 -2.23
CA CYS A 55 8.30 16.08 -3.47
C CYS A 55 9.05 17.33 -3.92
N ASN A 56 9.37 18.24 -2.99
CA ASN A 56 10.10 19.46 -3.32
C ASN A 56 11.56 19.18 -3.69
N THR A 57 12.22 18.23 -3.02
CA THR A 57 13.59 17.82 -3.32
C THR A 57 13.71 17.14 -4.69
N ASN A 58 12.73 16.32 -5.05
CA ASN A 58 12.80 15.45 -6.23
C ASN A 58 11.88 15.88 -7.37
N ASN A 59 11.22 17.03 -7.25
CA ASN A 59 10.33 17.63 -8.26
C ASN A 59 9.15 16.72 -8.64
N TYR A 60 8.31 16.35 -7.64
CA TYR A 60 7.05 15.65 -7.84
C TYR A 60 5.87 16.53 -7.40
N SER A 61 4.87 16.65 -8.26
CA SER A 61 3.52 17.07 -7.82
C SER A 61 2.79 15.86 -7.29
N ILE A 62 2.46 15.88 -6.00
CA ILE A 62 1.75 14.78 -5.34
C ILE A 62 0.27 15.09 -5.24
N PHE A 63 -0.56 14.08 -5.47
CA PHE A 63 -2.01 14.19 -5.37
C PHE A 63 -2.62 12.90 -4.84
N ALA A 64 -3.79 13.03 -4.21
CA ALA A 64 -4.52 11.92 -3.62
C ALA A 64 -6.03 12.15 -3.67
N THR A 65 -6.78 11.05 -3.57
CA THR A 65 -8.22 11.02 -3.29
C THR A 65 -8.49 10.03 -2.18
N LYS A 66 -9.69 10.07 -1.59
CA LYS A 66 -10.10 9.07 -0.60
C LYS A 66 -10.22 7.68 -1.22
N LEU A 67 -9.64 6.70 -0.55
CA LEU A 67 -9.84 5.28 -0.83
C LEU A 67 -11.16 4.85 -0.18
N VAL A 68 -12.29 5.36 -0.73
CA VAL A 68 -13.61 5.11 -0.16
C VAL A 68 -13.89 3.62 -0.03
N GLY A 69 -14.57 3.22 1.04
CA GLY A 69 -14.70 1.85 1.52
C GLY A 69 -13.73 1.54 2.67
N MET A 70 -12.59 2.27 2.74
CA MET A 70 -11.57 2.20 3.77
C MET A 70 -11.00 3.61 4.10
N ALA A 71 -11.81 4.65 3.91
CA ALA A 71 -11.51 6.03 4.28
C ALA A 71 -12.13 6.37 5.65
N GLU A 72 -11.76 7.50 6.22
CA GLU A 72 -12.24 7.98 7.53
C GLU A 72 -13.76 7.95 7.71
N GLU A 73 -14.49 8.25 6.64
CA GLU A 73 -15.95 8.28 6.62
C GLU A 73 -16.61 6.89 6.70
N ASP A 74 -15.87 5.84 6.40
CA ASP A 74 -16.38 4.45 6.36
C ASP A 74 -16.31 3.76 7.72
N GLU A 75 -15.51 4.27 8.68
CA GLU A 75 -15.28 3.65 9.99
C GLU A 75 -16.59 3.39 10.76
N ALA A 76 -17.45 4.40 10.85
CA ALA A 76 -18.71 4.28 11.59
C ALA A 76 -19.63 3.20 10.99
N PHE A 77 -19.64 3.04 9.67
CA PHE A 77 -20.40 2.01 8.99
C PHE A 77 -19.83 0.62 9.29
N ILE A 78 -18.50 0.44 9.21
CA ILE A 78 -17.82 -0.84 9.48
C ILE A 78 -18.07 -1.27 10.93
N VAL A 79 -17.87 -0.38 11.89
CA VAL A 79 -18.14 -0.62 13.32
C VAL A 79 -19.61 -1.02 13.54
N GLY A 80 -20.55 -0.31 12.89
CA GLY A 80 -21.98 -0.59 12.98
C GLY A 80 -22.32 -2.00 12.45
N ALA A 81 -21.85 -2.34 11.26
CA ALA A 81 -22.12 -3.63 10.62
C ALA A 81 -21.60 -4.81 11.49
N ILE A 82 -20.38 -4.71 12.03
CA ILE A 82 -19.80 -5.75 12.91
C ILE A 82 -20.58 -5.83 14.23
N SER A 83 -20.83 -4.69 14.88
CA SER A 83 -21.49 -4.65 16.21
C SER A 83 -22.92 -5.19 16.17
N GLU A 84 -23.66 -4.91 15.11
CA GLU A 84 -25.04 -5.36 14.91
C GLU A 84 -25.12 -6.81 14.36
N GLY A 85 -23.98 -7.38 13.95
CA GLY A 85 -23.90 -8.69 13.30
C GLY A 85 -24.53 -8.72 11.91
N LYS A 86 -24.58 -7.56 11.24
CA LYS A 86 -25.06 -7.39 9.88
C LYS A 86 -23.91 -7.59 8.90
N VAL A 87 -23.37 -8.80 8.88
CA VAL A 87 -22.19 -9.13 8.06
C VAL A 87 -22.45 -8.93 6.56
N ASP A 88 -23.71 -9.14 6.14
CA ASP A 88 -24.11 -8.93 4.75
C ASP A 88 -23.94 -7.45 4.31
N ASP A 89 -24.07 -6.51 5.23
CA ASP A 89 -23.87 -5.09 4.95
C ASP A 89 -22.40 -4.77 4.62
N LEU A 90 -21.43 -5.61 5.02
CA LEU A 90 -20.02 -5.44 4.63
C LEU A 90 -19.82 -5.52 3.10
N THR A 91 -20.78 -6.08 2.34
CA THR A 91 -20.76 -6.02 0.87
C THR A 91 -20.73 -4.59 0.34
N HIS A 92 -21.39 -3.66 1.03
CA HIS A 92 -21.38 -2.25 0.66
C HIS A 92 -19.99 -1.62 0.79
N MET A 93 -19.19 -2.06 1.78
CA MET A 93 -17.79 -1.64 1.92
C MET A 93 -16.97 -2.07 0.69
N PHE A 94 -17.13 -3.32 0.24
CA PHE A 94 -16.42 -3.82 -0.95
C PHE A 94 -16.84 -3.07 -2.21
N ASP A 95 -18.13 -2.78 -2.38
CA ASP A 95 -18.62 -2.00 -3.52
C ASP A 95 -18.05 -0.57 -3.49
N ARG A 96 -17.97 0.05 -2.32
CA ARG A 96 -17.31 1.36 -2.15
C ARG A 96 -15.80 1.29 -2.46
N MET A 97 -15.10 0.21 -2.11
CA MET A 97 -13.69 0.03 -2.45
C MET A 97 -13.48 -0.10 -3.98
N HIS A 98 -14.40 -0.72 -4.70
CA HIS A 98 -14.38 -0.68 -6.17
C HIS A 98 -14.51 0.77 -6.68
N GLN A 99 -15.44 1.55 -6.10
CA GLN A 99 -15.59 2.96 -6.46
C GLN A 99 -14.33 3.75 -6.13
N GLY A 100 -13.68 3.53 -4.97
CA GLY A 100 -12.43 4.17 -4.59
C GLY A 100 -11.28 3.87 -5.56
N THR A 101 -11.18 2.63 -6.01
CA THR A 101 -10.23 2.22 -7.05
C THR A 101 -10.49 2.94 -8.37
N LEU A 102 -11.75 2.99 -8.81
CA LEU A 102 -12.15 3.72 -10.03
C LEU A 102 -11.83 5.22 -9.91
N ASN A 103 -12.15 5.84 -8.77
CA ASN A 103 -11.84 7.25 -8.51
C ASN A 103 -10.33 7.50 -8.65
N SER A 104 -9.51 6.63 -8.08
CA SER A 104 -8.04 6.73 -8.14
C SER A 104 -7.51 6.61 -9.57
N LEU A 105 -8.05 5.68 -10.37
CA LEU A 105 -7.66 5.51 -11.78
C LEU A 105 -8.06 6.74 -12.63
N LEU A 106 -9.26 7.26 -12.42
CA LEU A 106 -9.76 8.45 -13.13
C LEU A 106 -9.01 9.72 -12.70
N LEU A 107 -8.61 9.83 -11.43
CA LEU A 107 -7.81 10.96 -10.94
C LEU A 107 -6.47 11.05 -11.67
N MET A 108 -5.73 9.95 -11.85
CA MET A 108 -4.50 9.95 -12.64
C MET A 108 -4.74 10.38 -14.09
N THR A 109 -5.81 9.91 -14.69
CA THR A 109 -6.19 10.31 -16.05
C THR A 109 -6.51 11.82 -16.11
N MET A 110 -7.25 12.34 -15.13
CA MET A 110 -7.57 13.77 -15.03
C MET A 110 -6.28 14.60 -14.84
N MET A 111 -5.38 14.18 -13.95
CA MET A 111 -4.11 14.87 -13.73
C MET A 111 -3.25 14.91 -14.96
N SER A 112 -3.06 13.76 -15.64
CA SER A 112 -2.13 13.64 -16.76
C SER A 112 -2.64 14.26 -18.06
N ARG A 113 -3.96 14.47 -18.21
CA ARG A 113 -4.57 14.98 -19.44
C ARG A 113 -5.33 16.29 -19.23
N GLY A 114 -6.16 16.37 -18.20
CA GLY A 114 -6.97 17.54 -17.89
C GLY A 114 -6.15 18.67 -17.25
N MET A 115 -5.51 18.37 -16.10
CA MET A 115 -4.76 19.36 -15.35
C MET A 115 -3.52 19.87 -16.09
N THR A 116 -2.86 19.02 -16.87
CA THR A 116 -1.74 19.45 -17.74
C THR A 116 -2.17 20.36 -18.89
N ALA A 117 -3.45 20.34 -19.28
CA ALA A 117 -4.02 21.26 -20.27
C ALA A 117 -4.61 22.54 -19.63
N ASP A 118 -4.71 22.61 -18.30
CA ASP A 118 -5.20 23.79 -17.58
C ASP A 118 -4.19 24.95 -17.71
N PRO A 119 -4.63 26.18 -18.09
CA PRO A 119 -3.73 27.30 -18.30
C PRO A 119 -3.03 27.79 -17.02
N THR A 120 -3.58 27.50 -15.85
CA THR A 120 -3.03 27.91 -14.55
C THR A 120 -2.03 26.91 -14.00
N TYR A 121 -2.37 25.62 -14.04
CA TYR A 121 -1.59 24.57 -13.39
C TYR A 121 -0.72 23.79 -14.38
N GLY A 122 -1.15 23.64 -15.62
CA GLY A 122 -0.47 22.87 -16.65
C GLY A 122 1.00 23.22 -16.86
N PRO A 123 1.41 24.52 -16.81
CA PRO A 123 2.82 24.89 -16.92
C PRO A 123 3.75 24.26 -15.87
N TYR A 124 3.21 23.77 -14.75
CA TYR A 124 3.98 23.19 -13.64
C TYR A 124 3.97 21.65 -13.62
N LEU A 125 3.23 21.00 -14.55
CA LEU A 125 2.97 19.56 -14.51
C LEU A 125 3.50 18.85 -15.76
N ASP A 126 4.26 17.77 -15.58
CA ASP A 126 4.67 16.87 -16.65
C ASP A 126 3.79 15.61 -16.68
N GLY A 127 2.73 15.63 -17.47
CA GLY A 127 1.79 14.51 -17.61
C GLY A 127 2.35 13.27 -18.29
N SER A 128 3.58 13.31 -18.81
CA SER A 128 4.25 12.14 -19.38
C SER A 128 4.91 11.23 -18.34
N GLN A 129 5.19 11.76 -17.14
CA GLN A 129 5.83 11.05 -16.03
C GLN A 129 4.82 10.81 -14.91
N ARG A 130 4.35 9.57 -14.76
CA ARG A 130 3.22 9.18 -13.90
C ARG A 130 3.60 8.02 -13.00
N TYR A 131 3.49 8.24 -11.69
CA TYR A 131 3.94 7.32 -10.66
C TYR A 131 2.89 7.13 -9.57
N TYR A 132 3.03 6.03 -8.83
CA TYR A 132 2.23 5.73 -7.64
C TYR A 132 3.12 5.45 -6.44
N TRP A 133 2.73 5.96 -5.27
CA TRP A 133 3.32 5.63 -3.98
C TRP A 133 2.22 5.46 -2.95
N GLY A 134 1.90 4.23 -2.63
CA GLY A 134 0.92 3.88 -1.59
C GLY A 134 1.61 3.39 -0.34
N ILE A 135 1.08 3.77 0.82
CA ILE A 135 1.63 3.44 2.13
C ILE A 135 0.56 2.76 2.96
N SER A 136 0.90 1.65 3.65
CA SER A 136 -0.04 0.93 4.52
C SER A 136 -1.25 0.44 3.71
N GLN A 137 -2.48 0.80 4.10
CA GLN A 137 -3.68 0.54 3.29
C GLN A 137 -3.53 0.99 1.83
N GLY A 138 -2.88 2.15 1.59
CA GLY A 138 -2.58 2.61 0.24
C GLY A 138 -1.56 1.74 -0.48
N GLY A 139 -0.65 1.09 0.23
CA GLY A 139 0.26 0.06 -0.30
C GLY A 139 -0.50 -1.21 -0.69
N ILE A 140 -1.47 -1.64 0.12
CA ILE A 140 -2.36 -2.78 -0.16
C ILE A 140 -3.25 -2.46 -1.38
N ALA A 141 -4.04 -1.39 -1.33
CA ALA A 141 -4.89 -0.95 -2.44
C ALA A 141 -4.08 -0.67 -3.72
N GLY A 142 -2.82 -0.25 -3.54
CA GLY A 142 -1.86 -0.04 -4.62
C GLY A 142 -1.59 -1.27 -5.47
N GLY A 143 -1.70 -2.48 -4.91
CA GLY A 143 -1.60 -3.71 -5.68
C GLY A 143 -2.75 -3.85 -6.69
N VAL A 144 -3.98 -3.49 -6.30
CA VAL A 144 -5.13 -3.45 -7.21
C VAL A 144 -4.98 -2.31 -8.23
N TYR A 145 -4.62 -1.12 -7.73
CA TYR A 145 -4.41 0.06 -8.58
C TYR A 145 -3.37 -0.21 -9.67
N MET A 146 -2.20 -0.75 -9.31
CA MET A 146 -1.15 -1.06 -10.27
C MET A 146 -1.55 -2.15 -11.27
N ALA A 147 -2.33 -3.16 -10.85
CA ALA A 147 -2.83 -4.19 -11.77
C ALA A 147 -3.78 -3.61 -12.83
N LEU A 148 -4.63 -2.66 -12.44
CA LEU A 148 -5.66 -2.08 -13.30
C LEU A 148 -5.22 -0.84 -14.08
N SER A 149 -4.20 -0.11 -13.59
CA SER A 149 -3.77 1.15 -14.19
C SER A 149 -3.21 0.95 -15.60
N LYS A 150 -3.69 1.79 -16.54
CA LYS A 150 -3.19 1.92 -17.90
C LYS A 150 -2.21 3.08 -18.08
N ASP A 151 -2.10 3.92 -17.06
CA ASP A 151 -1.35 5.17 -17.10
C ASP A 151 -0.02 5.12 -16.33
N VAL A 152 0.10 4.22 -15.32
CA VAL A 152 1.23 4.17 -14.40
C VAL A 152 2.10 2.95 -14.68
N GLU A 153 3.38 3.21 -14.98
CA GLU A 153 4.38 2.17 -15.24
C GLU A 153 5.13 1.74 -13.98
N ARG A 154 5.35 2.66 -13.03
CA ARG A 154 6.12 2.43 -11.81
C ARG A 154 5.34 2.81 -10.58
N GLY A 155 5.24 1.86 -9.65
CA GLY A 155 4.58 2.08 -8.36
C GLY A 155 5.38 1.50 -7.21
N VAL A 156 5.40 2.24 -6.09
CA VAL A 156 5.97 1.78 -4.82
C VAL A 156 4.86 1.49 -3.85
N LEU A 157 4.88 0.28 -3.31
CA LEU A 157 3.96 -0.22 -2.31
C LEU A 157 4.75 -0.37 -1.01
N GLU A 158 4.51 0.51 -0.06
CA GLU A 158 5.27 0.57 1.19
C GLU A 158 4.45 0.04 2.35
N VAL A 159 5.07 -0.81 3.18
CA VAL A 159 4.49 -1.44 4.36
C VAL A 159 3.10 -2.03 4.06
N MET A 160 3.07 -2.89 3.06
CA MET A 160 1.89 -3.52 2.46
C MET A 160 1.86 -5.01 2.75
N GLY A 161 0.77 -5.68 2.42
CA GLY A 161 0.64 -7.14 2.53
C GLY A 161 -0.66 -7.66 1.94
N GLN A 162 -0.81 -8.98 1.96
CA GLN A 162 -2.02 -9.74 1.62
C GLN A 162 -1.99 -11.13 2.27
N PRO A 163 -3.13 -11.86 2.34
CA PRO A 163 -4.51 -11.37 2.25
C PRO A 163 -4.98 -10.73 3.57
N TYR A 164 -6.09 -9.98 3.53
CA TYR A 164 -6.61 -9.29 4.71
C TYR A 164 -6.93 -10.24 5.87
N ASN A 165 -7.49 -11.40 5.65
CA ASN A 165 -7.79 -12.36 6.71
C ASN A 165 -6.56 -12.82 7.51
N LEU A 166 -5.38 -12.76 6.89
CA LEU A 166 -4.10 -13.01 7.55
C LEU A 166 -3.61 -11.76 8.30
N LEU A 167 -3.72 -10.58 7.66
CA LEU A 167 -3.25 -9.31 8.20
C LEU A 167 -4.05 -8.89 9.43
N LEU A 168 -5.38 -9.00 9.38
CA LEU A 168 -6.28 -8.52 10.44
C LEU A 168 -5.99 -9.16 11.80
N ASN A 169 -5.65 -10.44 11.84
CA ASN A 169 -5.30 -11.13 13.08
C ASN A 169 -3.91 -10.74 13.63
N ARG A 170 -3.09 -10.04 12.83
CA ARG A 170 -1.68 -9.71 13.14
C ARG A 170 -1.45 -8.21 13.16
N SER A 171 -2.51 -7.42 13.29
CA SER A 171 -2.48 -5.96 13.22
C SER A 171 -3.02 -5.34 14.49
N VAL A 172 -2.25 -4.47 15.11
CA VAL A 172 -2.71 -3.63 16.22
C VAL A 172 -3.84 -2.69 15.81
N ASP A 173 -3.88 -2.27 14.55
CA ASP A 173 -4.94 -1.40 14.03
C ASP A 173 -6.30 -2.11 13.99
N PHE A 174 -6.31 -3.44 13.91
CA PHE A 174 -7.54 -4.22 13.86
C PHE A 174 -8.06 -4.62 15.24
N GLU A 175 -7.30 -4.47 16.32
CA GLU A 175 -7.70 -4.87 17.66
C GLU A 175 -9.05 -4.29 18.09
N PRO A 176 -9.39 -3.00 17.87
CA PRO A 176 -10.70 -2.46 18.22
C PRO A 176 -11.85 -3.16 17.50
N PHE A 177 -11.65 -3.48 16.21
CA PHE A 177 -12.63 -4.21 15.40
C PHE A 177 -12.72 -5.68 15.84
N PHE A 178 -11.57 -6.29 16.17
CA PHE A 178 -11.51 -7.67 16.60
C PHE A 178 -12.19 -7.86 17.97
N ALA A 179 -12.14 -6.86 18.84
CA ALA A 179 -12.91 -6.87 20.09
C ALA A 179 -14.43 -7.01 19.84
N LEU A 180 -14.97 -6.37 18.79
CA LEU A 180 -16.36 -6.51 18.37
C LEU A 180 -16.63 -7.91 17.76
N VAL A 181 -15.70 -8.43 16.97
CA VAL A 181 -15.77 -9.80 16.44
C VAL A 181 -15.78 -10.82 17.58
N ASN A 182 -14.90 -10.67 18.58
CA ASN A 182 -14.83 -11.53 19.77
C ASN A 182 -16.14 -11.53 20.56
N LEU A 183 -16.75 -10.35 20.71
CA LEU A 183 -18.02 -10.23 21.41
C LEU A 183 -19.15 -10.97 20.68
N ARG A 184 -19.13 -10.97 19.35
CA ARG A 184 -20.17 -11.59 18.50
C ARG A 184 -19.90 -13.07 18.25
N TYR A 185 -18.65 -13.45 18.10
CA TYR A 185 -18.17 -14.80 17.82
C TYR A 185 -17.12 -15.21 18.86
N PRO A 186 -17.52 -15.62 20.10
CA PRO A 186 -16.57 -15.92 21.18
C PRO A 186 -15.75 -17.22 20.96
N ASP A 187 -16.16 -18.09 20.05
CA ASP A 187 -15.38 -19.29 19.67
C ASP A 187 -14.33 -18.94 18.61
N PRO A 188 -13.02 -19.15 18.86
CA PRO A 188 -11.95 -18.83 17.89
C PRO A 188 -12.12 -19.52 16.53
N ARG A 189 -12.70 -20.71 16.47
CA ARG A 189 -12.97 -21.38 15.19
C ARG A 189 -14.04 -20.65 14.38
N SER A 190 -15.07 -20.14 15.04
CA SER A 190 -16.11 -19.33 14.41
C SER A 190 -15.53 -18.02 13.89
N GLN A 191 -14.57 -17.40 14.58
CA GLN A 191 -13.86 -16.20 14.12
C GLN A 191 -13.06 -16.49 12.84
N GLN A 192 -12.31 -17.59 12.82
CA GLN A 192 -11.54 -17.97 11.62
C GLN A 192 -12.45 -18.30 10.44
N GLN A 193 -13.61 -18.93 10.67
CA GLN A 193 -14.60 -19.17 9.61
C GLN A 193 -15.19 -17.86 9.11
N PHE A 194 -15.51 -16.93 10.00
CA PHE A 194 -15.99 -15.59 9.66
C PHE A 194 -14.98 -14.84 8.78
N LEU A 195 -13.73 -14.74 9.22
CA LEU A 195 -12.66 -14.09 8.46
C LEU A 195 -12.42 -14.75 7.11
N GLY A 196 -12.50 -16.09 7.04
CA GLY A 196 -12.39 -16.81 5.78
C GLY A 196 -13.55 -16.55 4.80
N LEU A 197 -14.78 -16.37 5.32
CA LEU A 197 -15.93 -16.00 4.49
C LEU A 197 -15.83 -14.55 4.01
N VAL A 198 -15.45 -13.62 4.89
CA VAL A 198 -15.28 -12.21 4.54
C VAL A 198 -14.15 -12.04 3.52
N GLN A 199 -13.12 -12.92 3.55
CA GLN A 199 -12.03 -12.91 2.56
C GLN A 199 -12.54 -13.04 1.12
N MET A 200 -13.64 -13.75 0.88
CA MET A 200 -14.23 -13.85 -0.46
C MET A 200 -14.69 -12.48 -1.00
N GLY A 201 -15.09 -11.59 -0.10
CA GLY A 201 -15.38 -10.19 -0.45
C GLY A 201 -14.10 -9.37 -0.66
N TRP A 202 -13.11 -9.56 0.23
CA TRP A 202 -11.80 -8.90 0.12
C TRP A 202 -11.07 -9.25 -1.18
N ASP A 203 -11.09 -10.51 -1.64
CA ASP A 203 -10.44 -10.96 -2.88
C ASP A 203 -10.86 -10.15 -4.12
N ARG A 204 -12.01 -9.49 -4.07
CA ARG A 204 -12.50 -8.62 -5.16
C ARG A 204 -11.87 -7.23 -5.15
N VAL A 205 -11.28 -6.81 -4.03
CA VAL A 205 -10.87 -5.41 -3.79
C VAL A 205 -9.47 -5.28 -3.18
N GLU A 206 -8.74 -6.40 -3.00
CA GLU A 206 -7.38 -6.42 -2.49
C GLU A 206 -6.40 -7.13 -3.46
N PRO A 207 -5.08 -7.00 -3.27
CA PRO A 207 -4.08 -7.57 -4.18
C PRO A 207 -4.19 -9.07 -4.40
N ASN A 208 -4.68 -9.84 -3.40
CA ASN A 208 -4.80 -11.29 -3.49
C ASN A 208 -5.61 -11.75 -4.73
N GLY A 209 -6.64 -11.00 -5.10
CA GLY A 209 -7.41 -11.24 -6.31
C GLY A 209 -6.77 -10.71 -7.61
N TYR A 210 -5.69 -9.93 -7.52
CA TYR A 210 -5.14 -9.18 -8.66
C TYR A 210 -3.68 -9.49 -9.00
N THR A 211 -2.92 -10.16 -8.12
CA THR A 211 -1.48 -10.41 -8.34
C THR A 211 -1.19 -11.12 -9.65
N LYS A 212 -2.03 -12.08 -10.06
CA LYS A 212 -1.93 -12.75 -11.35
C LYS A 212 -1.97 -11.77 -12.52
N TYR A 213 -2.80 -10.72 -12.44
CA TYR A 213 -3.00 -9.74 -13.49
C TYR A 213 -1.93 -8.64 -13.49
N MET A 214 -1.01 -8.68 -12.55
CA MET A 214 0.09 -7.71 -12.51
C MET A 214 1.07 -7.95 -13.67
N PHE A 215 1.51 -9.20 -13.87
CA PHE A 215 2.56 -9.56 -14.82
C PHE A 215 2.23 -10.78 -15.68
N ASP A 216 1.57 -11.81 -15.13
CA ASP A 216 1.37 -13.09 -15.83
C ASP A 216 0.25 -13.02 -16.88
N ASP A 217 -0.87 -12.37 -16.56
CA ASP A 217 -2.06 -12.26 -17.40
C ASP A 217 -2.63 -10.83 -17.33
N PRO A 218 -1.85 -9.82 -17.76
CA PRO A 218 -2.22 -8.42 -17.57
C PRO A 218 -3.47 -8.04 -18.34
N PHE A 219 -4.29 -7.17 -17.76
CA PHE A 219 -5.48 -6.64 -18.41
C PHE A 219 -5.12 -5.89 -19.71
N PRO A 220 -6.02 -5.89 -20.71
CA PRO A 220 -5.79 -5.19 -21.98
C PRO A 220 -5.46 -3.70 -21.76
N GLY A 221 -4.37 -3.25 -22.36
CA GLY A 221 -3.89 -1.86 -22.25
C GLY A 221 -2.98 -1.61 -21.03
N SER A 222 -2.65 -2.62 -20.25
CA SER A 222 -1.63 -2.52 -19.20
C SER A 222 -0.25 -2.16 -19.78
N PRO A 223 0.54 -1.32 -19.09
CA PRO A 223 1.91 -1.01 -19.52
C PRO A 223 2.79 -2.27 -19.58
N ALA A 224 3.44 -2.48 -20.73
CA ALA A 224 4.32 -3.65 -20.96
C ALA A 224 5.62 -3.60 -20.12
N ASN A 225 6.03 -2.40 -19.70
CA ASN A 225 7.23 -2.14 -18.90
C ASN A 225 6.92 -1.85 -17.43
N ARG A 226 5.76 -2.35 -16.95
CA ARG A 226 5.35 -2.17 -15.55
C ARG A 226 6.40 -2.69 -14.58
N ARG A 227 6.64 -1.90 -13.52
CA ARG A 227 7.52 -2.24 -12.41
C ARG A 227 6.85 -1.90 -11.08
N VAL A 228 6.96 -2.79 -10.12
CA VAL A 228 6.41 -2.59 -8.76
C VAL A 228 7.50 -2.86 -7.75
N LEU A 229 7.78 -1.89 -6.88
CA LEU A 229 8.67 -2.06 -5.75
C LEU A 229 7.85 -2.16 -4.46
N MET A 230 7.93 -3.30 -3.81
CA MET A 230 7.37 -3.55 -2.49
C MET A 230 8.44 -3.34 -1.43
N ARG A 231 8.15 -2.53 -0.41
CA ARG A 231 9.08 -2.19 0.68
C ARG A 231 8.45 -2.51 2.02
N ALA A 232 9.13 -3.25 2.87
CA ALA A 232 8.64 -3.66 4.17
C ALA A 232 9.59 -3.28 5.31
N ALA A 233 9.02 -2.96 6.46
CA ALA A 233 9.71 -2.81 7.73
C ALA A 233 9.56 -4.12 8.51
N VAL A 234 10.67 -4.77 8.85
CA VAL A 234 10.63 -6.03 9.61
C VAL A 234 10.08 -5.76 11.00
N GLY A 235 9.09 -6.57 11.40
CA GLY A 235 8.42 -6.41 12.69
C GLY A 235 7.31 -5.36 12.73
N ASP A 236 6.78 -4.96 11.58
CA ASP A 236 5.66 -4.01 11.45
C ASP A 236 4.43 -4.47 12.25
N HIS A 237 3.96 -3.63 13.17
CA HIS A 237 2.85 -3.94 14.06
C HIS A 237 1.49 -3.79 13.39
N GLN A 238 1.40 -2.96 12.35
CA GLN A 238 0.13 -2.63 11.67
C GLN A 238 -0.10 -3.52 10.45
N VAL A 239 0.96 -3.74 9.64
CA VAL A 239 0.89 -4.64 8.48
C VAL A 239 2.02 -5.63 8.55
N SER A 240 1.74 -6.81 9.10
CA SER A 240 2.72 -7.87 9.33
C SER A 240 3.59 -8.14 8.10
N THR A 241 4.91 -8.18 8.29
CA THR A 241 5.89 -8.53 7.25
C THR A 241 5.58 -9.91 6.61
N PHE A 242 4.90 -10.81 7.35
CA PHE A 242 4.46 -12.08 6.80
C PHE A 242 3.48 -11.90 5.63
N GLY A 243 2.54 -10.95 5.74
CA GLY A 243 1.66 -10.57 4.63
C GLY A 243 2.41 -9.97 3.45
N ALA A 244 3.45 -9.19 3.71
CA ALA A 244 4.34 -8.68 2.66
C ALA A 244 5.05 -9.82 1.91
N HIS A 245 5.53 -10.84 2.62
CA HIS A 245 6.13 -12.04 2.00
C HIS A 245 5.13 -12.81 1.12
N VAL A 246 3.87 -12.93 1.56
CA VAL A 246 2.82 -13.57 0.76
C VAL A 246 2.61 -12.79 -0.54
N MET A 247 2.50 -11.46 -0.45
CA MET A 247 2.29 -10.59 -1.61
C MET A 247 3.49 -10.63 -2.57
N ALA A 248 4.71 -10.57 -2.04
CA ALA A 248 5.93 -10.63 -2.85
C ALA A 248 6.05 -11.96 -3.62
N ARG A 249 5.75 -13.10 -2.96
CA ARG A 249 5.73 -14.41 -3.63
C ARG A 249 4.63 -14.50 -4.69
N ALA A 250 3.44 -13.98 -4.41
CA ALA A 250 2.34 -14.00 -5.36
C ALA A 250 2.61 -13.17 -6.63
N MET A 251 3.48 -12.16 -6.53
CA MET A 251 3.96 -11.37 -7.66
C MET A 251 5.27 -11.89 -8.28
N ASN A 252 5.80 -13.01 -7.80
CA ASN A 252 7.11 -13.55 -8.20
C ASN A 252 8.23 -12.52 -8.14
N ALA A 253 8.27 -11.74 -7.04
CA ALA A 253 9.18 -10.62 -6.88
C ALA A 253 10.64 -11.07 -6.74
N THR A 254 11.56 -10.30 -7.33
CA THR A 254 12.98 -10.41 -7.03
C THR A 254 13.27 -9.71 -5.71
N HIS A 255 13.85 -10.44 -4.74
CA HIS A 255 14.25 -9.88 -3.45
C HIS A 255 15.60 -9.18 -3.58
N LEU A 256 15.62 -7.86 -3.39
CA LEU A 256 16.87 -7.11 -3.30
C LEU A 256 17.66 -7.59 -2.06
N ASP A 257 18.92 -7.90 -2.25
CA ASP A 257 19.80 -8.21 -1.12
C ASP A 257 20.10 -6.93 -0.31
N THR A 258 19.42 -6.83 0.82
CA THR A 258 19.58 -5.73 1.78
C THR A 258 20.48 -6.12 2.98
N GLY A 259 21.14 -7.29 2.91
CA GLY A 259 22.01 -7.80 3.97
C GLY A 259 21.27 -8.31 5.22
N ILE A 260 19.93 -8.32 5.22
CA ILE A 260 19.13 -8.65 6.43
C ILE A 260 18.89 -10.17 6.51
N ARG A 261 18.09 -10.71 5.61
CA ARG A 261 17.69 -12.14 5.64
C ARG A 261 17.31 -12.66 4.27
N ASP A 262 17.17 -13.96 4.16
CA ASP A 262 16.55 -14.61 3.01
C ASP A 262 15.04 -14.72 3.24
N VAL A 263 14.25 -14.42 2.22
CA VAL A 263 12.79 -14.59 2.25
C VAL A 263 12.44 -15.86 1.50
N PHE A 264 11.82 -16.81 2.21
CA PHE A 264 11.42 -18.09 1.63
C PHE A 264 10.58 -17.93 0.37
N GLY A 265 10.98 -18.61 -0.70
CA GLY A 265 10.27 -18.61 -1.98
C GLY A 265 10.53 -17.40 -2.88
N LEU A 266 11.44 -16.50 -2.52
CA LEU A 266 11.89 -15.41 -3.38
C LEU A 266 13.31 -15.66 -3.87
N THR A 267 13.59 -15.25 -5.10
CA THR A 267 14.97 -15.20 -5.62
C THR A 267 15.64 -13.93 -5.14
N LYS A 268 16.72 -14.06 -4.38
CA LYS A 268 17.52 -12.95 -3.90
C LYS A 268 18.55 -12.53 -4.94
N ALA A 269 18.72 -11.24 -5.14
CA ALA A 269 19.71 -10.68 -6.06
C ALA A 269 20.33 -9.41 -5.53
N ALA A 270 21.64 -9.23 -5.77
CA ALA A 270 22.31 -7.97 -5.52
C ALA A 270 21.80 -6.90 -6.49
N GLY A 271 21.66 -5.66 -5.98
CA GLY A 271 21.34 -4.50 -6.85
C GLY A 271 22.53 -4.07 -7.72
N PRO A 272 22.32 -3.18 -8.69
CA PRO A 272 21.05 -2.59 -9.05
C PRO A 272 20.15 -3.55 -9.85
N LEU A 273 18.83 -3.49 -9.65
CA LEU A 273 17.84 -4.27 -10.39
C LEU A 273 17.06 -3.33 -11.31
N ASP A 274 17.07 -3.60 -12.62
CA ASP A 274 16.50 -2.72 -13.64
C ASP A 274 15.56 -3.43 -14.64
N GLN A 275 15.30 -4.73 -14.45
CA GLN A 275 14.37 -5.50 -15.27
C GLN A 275 12.91 -5.08 -15.03
N ASN A 276 12.01 -5.44 -15.94
CA ASN A 276 10.56 -5.35 -15.69
C ASN A 276 10.13 -6.41 -14.68
N GLY A 277 9.12 -6.09 -13.86
CA GLY A 277 8.59 -7.03 -12.88
C GLY A 277 8.40 -6.43 -11.49
N ALA A 278 8.25 -7.31 -10.52
CA ALA A 278 8.12 -6.97 -9.12
C ALA A 278 9.45 -7.10 -8.38
N PHE A 279 9.67 -6.22 -7.43
CA PHE A 279 10.82 -6.20 -6.53
C PHE A 279 10.34 -6.13 -5.08
N TYR A 280 11.14 -6.70 -4.19
CA TYR A 280 10.88 -6.67 -2.77
C TYR A 280 12.16 -6.28 -2.01
N ALA A 281 12.04 -5.41 -1.01
CA ALA A 281 13.14 -4.99 -0.15
C ALA A 281 12.68 -4.84 1.31
N GLU A 282 13.54 -5.22 2.26
CA GLU A 282 13.28 -5.13 3.69
C GLU A 282 14.27 -4.22 4.40
N TRP A 283 13.77 -3.52 5.43
CA TRP A 283 14.54 -2.78 6.42
C TRP A 283 14.28 -3.38 7.80
N ASP A 284 15.36 -3.70 8.53
CA ASP A 284 15.29 -4.24 9.88
C ASP A 284 15.46 -3.13 10.92
N PHE A 285 14.52 -3.05 11.82
CA PHE A 285 14.56 -2.11 12.95
C PHE A 285 14.90 -2.81 14.28
N GLY A 286 15.39 -4.04 14.24
CA GLY A 286 15.88 -4.78 15.41
C GLY A 286 14.77 -5.23 16.37
N LEU A 287 13.57 -5.44 15.87
CA LEU A 287 12.46 -5.96 16.68
C LEU A 287 12.60 -7.48 16.88
N PRO A 288 11.97 -8.04 17.92
CA PRO A 288 11.87 -9.49 18.07
C PRO A 288 11.27 -10.17 16.83
N PRO A 289 11.52 -11.47 16.61
CA PRO A 289 10.89 -12.22 15.55
C PRO A 289 9.35 -12.14 15.63
N GLU A 290 8.70 -12.08 14.45
CA GLU A 290 7.23 -12.11 14.41
C GLU A 290 6.69 -13.38 15.06
N PRO A 291 5.56 -13.29 15.82
CA PRO A 291 4.91 -14.45 16.44
C PRO A 291 4.54 -15.50 15.39
N SER A 292 4.70 -16.77 15.74
CA SER A 292 4.29 -17.89 14.87
C SER A 292 2.76 -18.09 14.85
N CYS A 293 2.04 -17.59 15.87
CA CYS A 293 0.59 -17.57 15.97
C CYS A 293 -0.03 -16.30 15.38
N ASN A 294 -1.35 -16.28 15.27
CA ASN A 294 -2.10 -15.14 14.71
C ASN A 294 -2.39 -14.08 15.79
N VAL A 295 -1.35 -13.39 16.20
CA VAL A 295 -1.42 -12.24 17.12
C VAL A 295 -0.55 -11.10 16.57
N PRO A 296 -0.84 -9.84 16.90
CA PRO A 296 0.03 -8.74 16.52
C PRO A 296 1.36 -8.80 17.28
N LEU A 297 2.41 -8.25 16.70
CA LEU A 297 3.64 -7.91 17.40
C LEU A 297 3.45 -6.53 18.03
N GLU A 298 3.72 -6.40 19.32
CA GLU A 298 3.54 -5.16 20.08
C GLU A 298 4.81 -4.72 20.81
N SER A 299 5.87 -5.51 20.69
CA SER A 299 7.14 -5.23 21.37
C SER A 299 7.93 -4.12 20.69
N CYS A 300 8.54 -3.26 21.47
CA CYS A 300 9.36 -2.15 20.99
C CYS A 300 8.57 -1.04 20.28
N ASP A 301 9.26 -0.13 19.60
CA ASP A 301 8.62 0.92 18.82
C ASP A 301 8.18 0.42 17.45
N ASP A 302 6.91 0.58 17.11
CA ASP A 302 6.36 0.22 15.81
C ASP A 302 7.19 0.80 14.65
N PRO A 303 7.76 -0.02 13.75
CA PRO A 303 8.54 0.46 12.63
C PRO A 303 7.71 0.94 11.44
N HIS A 304 6.38 0.73 11.45
CA HIS A 304 5.47 1.04 10.35
C HIS A 304 5.68 2.44 9.73
N GLY A 305 5.89 3.44 10.58
CA GLY A 305 6.10 4.83 10.16
C GLY A 305 7.57 5.24 9.98
N LYS A 306 8.54 4.35 10.25
CA LYS A 306 9.96 4.72 10.30
C LYS A 306 10.59 4.74 8.91
N LEU A 307 10.25 3.78 8.05
CA LEU A 307 10.87 3.59 6.74
C LEU A 307 10.90 4.87 5.89
N ARG A 308 9.76 5.53 5.73
CA ARG A 308 9.60 6.75 4.92
C ARG A 308 10.38 7.96 5.43
N LYS A 309 10.94 7.87 6.64
CA LYS A 309 11.74 8.93 7.27
C LYS A 309 13.25 8.76 7.03
N LEU A 310 13.69 7.58 6.58
CA LEU A 310 15.09 7.29 6.30
C LEU A 310 15.52 7.91 4.96
N ASP A 311 16.67 8.54 4.94
CA ASP A 311 17.21 9.18 3.73
C ASP A 311 17.55 8.14 2.65
N ASP A 312 18.10 6.99 3.05
CA ASP A 312 18.44 5.89 2.15
C ASP A 312 17.19 5.30 1.49
N ALA A 313 16.10 5.13 2.27
CA ALA A 313 14.83 4.67 1.73
C ALA A 313 14.18 5.70 0.79
N ARG A 314 14.38 7.00 1.04
CA ARG A 314 13.94 8.06 0.12
C ARG A 314 14.79 8.10 -1.15
N SER A 315 16.09 7.87 -1.05
CA SER A 315 16.98 7.75 -2.19
C SER A 315 16.55 6.62 -3.10
N GLN A 316 16.37 5.40 -2.56
CA GLN A 316 15.86 4.25 -3.32
C GLN A 316 14.50 4.54 -3.96
N LEU A 317 13.56 5.15 -3.21
CA LEU A 317 12.26 5.54 -3.72
C LEU A 317 12.38 6.42 -4.97
N ASN A 318 13.21 7.46 -4.90
CA ASN A 318 13.42 8.37 -6.02
C ASN A 318 14.14 7.68 -7.20
N ALA A 319 15.17 6.89 -6.95
CA ALA A 319 15.87 6.14 -7.99
C ALA A 319 14.92 5.20 -8.74
N PHE A 320 14.08 4.48 -8.02
CA PHE A 320 13.08 3.61 -8.63
C PHE A 320 12.00 4.39 -9.42
N LEU A 321 11.40 5.41 -8.83
CA LEU A 321 10.36 6.19 -9.53
C LEU A 321 10.92 6.90 -10.76
N ALA A 322 12.07 7.57 -10.64
CA ALA A 322 12.66 8.35 -11.73
C ALA A 322 13.28 7.48 -12.83
N ASN A 323 14.01 6.43 -12.47
CA ASN A 323 14.84 5.64 -13.38
C ASN A 323 14.38 4.20 -13.57
N GLY A 324 13.50 3.69 -12.69
CA GLY A 324 13.05 2.30 -12.66
C GLY A 324 14.09 1.33 -12.12
N VAL A 325 15.09 1.82 -11.39
CA VAL A 325 16.19 1.02 -10.84
C VAL A 325 15.98 0.85 -9.33
N VAL A 326 16.10 -0.39 -8.84
CA VAL A 326 16.08 -0.71 -7.42
C VAL A 326 17.51 -0.90 -6.95
N GLU A 327 17.97 0.01 -6.10
CA GLU A 327 19.33 0.02 -5.54
C GLU A 327 19.27 -0.26 -4.04
N ASN A 328 20.37 -0.78 -3.51
CA ASN A 328 20.58 -0.87 -2.07
C ASN A 328 21.38 0.35 -1.63
N ASP A 329 20.68 1.38 -1.16
CA ASP A 329 21.28 2.64 -0.69
C ASP A 329 21.62 2.62 0.80
N CYS A 330 21.43 1.49 1.49
CA CYS A 330 21.69 1.37 2.91
C CYS A 330 23.20 1.42 3.25
N PRO A 331 23.58 1.93 4.43
CA PRO A 331 24.97 2.03 4.87
C PRO A 331 25.69 0.68 4.80
N ALA A 332 26.84 0.63 4.17
CA ALA A 332 27.61 -0.59 3.94
C ALA A 332 26.83 -1.75 3.27
N GLY A 333 25.71 -1.44 2.60
CA GLY A 333 24.86 -2.41 1.93
C GLY A 333 23.94 -3.22 2.87
N VAL A 334 23.82 -2.82 4.13
CA VAL A 334 22.98 -3.50 5.13
C VAL A 334 21.92 -2.54 5.66
N CYS A 335 20.66 -2.88 5.45
CA CYS A 335 19.50 -2.07 5.87
C CYS A 335 19.12 -2.36 7.34
N ASP A 336 20.10 -2.34 8.24
CA ASP A 336 19.94 -2.52 9.68
C ASP A 336 19.84 -1.17 10.39
N TYR A 337 18.69 -0.91 11.01
CA TYR A 337 18.36 0.29 11.79
C TYR A 337 17.92 -0.10 13.21
N SER A 338 18.49 -1.18 13.76
CA SER A 338 18.19 -1.70 15.10
C SER A 338 18.38 -0.66 16.21
N ALA A 339 19.25 0.33 16.00
CA ALA A 339 19.38 1.48 16.91
C ALA A 339 18.09 2.31 17.06
N LEU A 340 17.12 2.14 16.18
CA LEU A 340 15.82 2.80 16.21
C LEU A 340 14.70 1.89 16.76
N SER A 341 15.03 0.73 17.35
CA SER A 341 14.04 -0.27 17.79
C SER A 341 13.17 0.23 18.95
N GLY A 342 13.69 1.06 19.84
CA GLY A 342 13.06 1.37 21.11
C GLY A 342 12.98 0.17 22.07
N CYS A 343 13.63 -0.96 21.75
CA CYS A 343 13.64 -2.15 22.59
C CYS A 343 14.44 -1.92 23.86
N THR A 344 13.96 -2.44 25.01
CA THR A 344 14.60 -2.29 26.32
C THR A 344 15.47 -3.51 26.70
N GLY A 345 15.39 -4.60 25.91
CA GLY A 345 16.10 -5.85 26.15
C GLY A 345 15.38 -6.81 27.11
N SER A 346 14.13 -6.51 27.43
CA SER A 346 13.26 -7.35 28.29
C SER A 346 12.05 -7.93 27.56
N GLU A 347 12.06 -7.83 26.24
CA GLU A 347 10.92 -8.13 25.35
C GLU A 347 10.84 -9.62 24.95
N ASP A 348 11.41 -10.53 25.73
CA ASP A 348 11.31 -11.99 25.50
C ASP A 348 9.88 -12.44 25.79
N GLN A 349 8.98 -12.26 24.83
CA GLN A 349 7.56 -12.61 24.97
C GLN A 349 7.25 -13.78 24.06
N ASP A 350 6.92 -14.91 24.67
CA ASP A 350 6.19 -15.95 23.95
C ASP A 350 4.72 -15.52 23.81
N LEU A 351 4.43 -14.75 22.77
CA LEU A 351 3.07 -14.24 22.48
C LEU A 351 2.10 -15.34 22.07
N CYS A 352 2.55 -16.60 21.96
CA CYS A 352 1.75 -17.72 21.49
C CYS A 352 1.29 -18.68 22.59
N ASP A 353 1.70 -18.49 23.85
CA ASP A 353 1.31 -19.32 25.01
C ASP A 353 -0.06 -18.96 25.66
#